data_14b2a30eb7af5d6aa36027d60a003bb0
#
_entry.id   14b2a30eb7af5d6aa36027d60a003bb0
#
_cell.length_a   1.000
_cell.length_b   1.000
_cell.length_c   1.000
_cell.angle_alpha   90.00
_cell.angle_beta   90.00
_cell.angle_gamma   90.00
#
_symmetry.space_group_name_H-M   'P 1'
#
loop_
_entity.id
_entity.type
_entity.pdbx_description
1 polymer ?
#
loop_
_entity_poly.entity_id
_entity_poly.type
_entity_poly.pdbx_seq_one_letter_code
_entity_poly.pdbx_strand_id
1 'polypeptide(L)'
;MDEIVFNRIIVLLFLAVSVGITYLIIRKSNRKAQDNTKAKAGCFTAFFIWVPISLLVGLTPFMLLLGVGTAKELYQLASDSDFKPYTAQVVRYEDIHTERFSDRNGSRHTTRYVEMGTPVVTFTIESGRELERALPFAAEVNGESSYNIRYKASTDEIIVTDVFIVVKTIGVIIFLVIAVFAYWGIYGYLTDKPMKNYGNYLAKGLLYGVFLTMTMGLCAGLIYGALTKDLPLWIQAICIFFALSLVIVIVRIFLTMFRSKVRDPLKQKRKTTYRKGY
;
A
#
# COMPACT_ATOMS: atom_id res chain seq x y z
N MET A 1 -29.34 10.59 9.99
CA MET A 1 -28.59 9.81 11.01
C MET A 1 -27.31 10.58 11.24
N ASP A 2 -27.08 11.04 12.45
CA ASP A 2 -25.95 11.90 12.75
C ASP A 2 -24.65 11.17 12.42
N GLU A 3 -23.73 11.85 11.76
CA GLU A 3 -22.44 11.30 11.33
C GLU A 3 -21.65 10.67 12.49
N ILE A 4 -21.78 11.24 13.69
CA ILE A 4 -21.20 10.76 14.93
C ILE A 4 -21.78 9.37 15.32
N VAL A 5 -23.08 9.17 15.14
CA VAL A 5 -23.75 7.89 15.46
C VAL A 5 -23.34 6.83 14.45
N PHE A 6 -23.26 7.18 13.18
CA PHE A 6 -22.82 6.28 12.12
C PHE A 6 -21.37 5.80 12.34
N ASN A 7 -20.45 6.71 12.64
CA ASN A 7 -19.06 6.38 12.91
C ASN A 7 -18.90 5.47 14.14
N ARG A 8 -19.67 5.70 15.21
CA ARG A 8 -19.66 4.82 16.40
C ARG A 8 -20.17 3.41 16.10
N ILE A 9 -21.22 3.28 15.30
CA ILE A 9 -21.75 1.97 14.89
C ILE A 9 -20.71 1.19 14.09
N ILE A 10 -20.02 1.84 13.15
CA ILE A 10 -18.95 1.21 12.36
C ILE A 10 -17.81 0.71 13.25
N VAL A 11 -17.33 1.53 14.19
CA VAL A 11 -16.27 1.14 15.13
C VAL A 11 -16.70 -0.06 15.98
N LEU A 12 -17.91 -0.05 16.52
CA LEU A 12 -18.43 -1.17 17.30
C LEU A 12 -18.54 -2.46 16.48
N LEU A 13 -18.95 -2.37 15.22
CA LEU A 13 -19.02 -3.51 14.30
C LEU A 13 -17.63 -4.11 14.04
N PHE A 14 -16.62 -3.28 13.79
CA PHE A 14 -15.25 -3.77 13.62
C PHE A 14 -14.68 -4.42 14.89
N LEU A 15 -14.95 -3.83 16.05
CA LEU A 15 -14.56 -4.44 17.32
C LEU A 15 -15.25 -5.79 17.52
N ALA A 16 -16.54 -5.89 17.25
CA ALA A 16 -17.28 -7.15 17.38
C ALA A 16 -16.73 -8.23 16.43
N VAL A 17 -16.43 -7.88 15.17
CA VAL A 17 -15.83 -8.81 14.20
C VAL A 17 -14.44 -9.26 14.65
N SER A 18 -13.59 -8.36 15.11
CA SER A 18 -12.23 -8.69 15.56
C SER A 18 -12.24 -9.59 16.80
N VAL A 19 -13.11 -9.31 17.75
CA VAL A 19 -13.33 -10.15 18.95
C VAL A 19 -13.86 -11.53 18.55
N GLY A 20 -14.82 -11.58 17.62
CA GLY A 20 -15.38 -12.84 17.11
C GLY A 20 -14.33 -13.74 16.46
N ILE A 21 -13.51 -13.19 15.57
CA ILE A 21 -12.41 -13.92 14.92
C ILE A 21 -11.41 -14.41 15.97
N THR A 22 -11.00 -13.55 16.89
CA THR A 22 -10.07 -13.90 17.98
C THR A 22 -10.62 -15.03 18.84
N TYR A 23 -11.89 -14.94 19.24
CA TYR A 23 -12.57 -15.99 20.01
C TYR A 23 -12.55 -17.35 19.27
N LEU A 24 -12.86 -17.35 17.97
CA LEU A 24 -12.83 -18.57 17.15
C LEU A 24 -11.44 -19.20 17.10
N ILE A 25 -10.39 -18.38 16.92
CA ILE A 25 -9.00 -18.83 16.90
C ILE A 25 -8.61 -19.44 18.25
N ILE A 26 -8.92 -18.77 19.37
CA ILE A 26 -8.58 -19.24 20.72
C ILE A 26 -9.35 -20.50 21.05
N ARG A 27 -10.65 -20.54 20.77
CA ARG A 27 -11.49 -21.74 20.98
C ARG A 27 -10.91 -22.95 20.25
N LYS A 28 -10.48 -22.74 19.00
CA LYS A 28 -9.85 -23.80 18.20
C LYS A 28 -8.49 -24.22 18.75
N SER A 29 -7.67 -23.25 19.13
CA SER A 29 -6.36 -23.49 19.75
C SER A 29 -6.50 -24.31 21.05
N ASN A 30 -7.46 -23.94 21.90
CA ASN A 30 -7.69 -24.62 23.17
C ASN A 30 -8.24 -26.06 22.98
N ARG A 31 -9.06 -26.32 21.97
CA ARG A 31 -9.46 -27.69 21.60
C ARG A 31 -8.25 -28.54 21.22
N LYS A 32 -7.39 -28.03 20.32
CA LYS A 32 -6.15 -28.73 19.91
C LYS A 32 -5.15 -28.92 21.07
N ALA A 33 -5.12 -28.01 22.06
CA ALA A 33 -4.28 -28.12 23.24
C ALA A 33 -4.79 -29.23 24.19
N GLN A 34 -6.11 -29.38 24.31
CA GLN A 34 -6.73 -30.42 25.13
C GLN A 34 -6.41 -31.82 24.59
N ASP A 35 -6.41 -32.00 23.26
CA ASP A 35 -6.07 -33.28 22.62
C ASP A 35 -4.58 -33.62 22.76
N ASN A 36 -3.70 -32.63 22.92
CA ASN A 36 -2.24 -32.79 22.94
C ASN A 36 -1.60 -32.53 24.32
N THR A 37 -2.34 -32.50 25.41
CA THR A 37 -1.84 -32.21 26.78
C THR A 37 -1.06 -30.90 26.92
N LYS A 38 -1.25 -29.95 26.00
CA LYS A 38 -0.60 -28.64 26.01
C LYS A 38 -1.37 -27.64 26.88
N ALA A 39 -0.66 -26.65 27.41
CA ALA A 39 -1.30 -25.57 28.16
C ALA A 39 -2.32 -24.79 27.31
N LYS A 40 -3.48 -24.51 27.88
CA LYS A 40 -4.54 -23.71 27.24
C LYS A 40 -4.08 -22.25 27.06
N ALA A 41 -4.50 -21.64 25.97
CA ALA A 41 -4.24 -20.22 25.74
C ALA A 41 -4.95 -19.37 26.82
N GLY A 42 -4.16 -18.62 27.56
CA GLY A 42 -4.65 -17.71 28.61
C GLY A 42 -5.08 -16.35 28.04
N CYS A 43 -5.54 -15.48 28.94
CA CYS A 43 -6.00 -14.13 28.60
C CYS A 43 -4.88 -13.29 27.89
N PHE A 44 -3.64 -13.45 28.32
CA PHE A 44 -2.48 -12.78 27.71
C PHE A 44 -2.29 -13.20 26.25
N THR A 45 -2.34 -14.49 25.96
CA THR A 45 -2.28 -15.02 24.58
C THR A 45 -3.44 -14.48 23.73
N ALA A 46 -4.63 -14.38 24.34
CA ALA A 46 -5.80 -13.81 23.67
C ALA A 46 -5.57 -12.36 23.23
N PHE A 47 -5.00 -11.55 24.11
CA PHE A 47 -4.67 -10.15 23.82
C PHE A 47 -3.66 -10.03 22.67
N PHE A 48 -2.57 -10.81 22.67
CA PHE A 48 -1.58 -10.80 21.60
C PHE A 48 -2.12 -11.27 20.25
N ILE A 49 -3.15 -12.09 20.22
CA ILE A 49 -3.85 -12.49 18.98
C ILE A 49 -4.83 -11.40 18.56
N TRP A 50 -5.55 -10.80 19.51
CA TRP A 50 -6.60 -9.82 19.23
C TRP A 50 -6.04 -8.51 18.65
N VAL A 51 -4.92 -7.99 19.15
CA VAL A 51 -4.34 -6.72 18.69
C VAL A 51 -4.03 -6.72 17.17
N PRO A 52 -3.26 -7.69 16.62
CA PRO A 52 -3.00 -7.71 15.18
C PRO A 52 -4.26 -7.96 14.34
N ILE A 53 -5.22 -8.75 14.85
CA ILE A 53 -6.49 -8.99 14.15
C ILE A 53 -7.32 -7.71 14.12
N SER A 54 -7.41 -6.97 15.22
CA SER A 54 -8.16 -5.71 15.27
C SER A 54 -7.55 -4.65 14.36
N LEU A 55 -6.22 -4.55 14.31
CA LEU A 55 -5.52 -3.69 13.36
C LEU A 55 -5.81 -4.09 11.91
N LEU A 56 -5.72 -5.38 11.59
CA LEU A 56 -6.01 -5.88 10.25
C LEU A 56 -7.44 -5.57 9.82
N VAL A 57 -8.42 -5.90 10.68
CA VAL A 57 -9.86 -5.69 10.41
C VAL A 57 -10.19 -4.20 10.31
N GLY A 58 -9.62 -3.35 11.18
CA GLY A 58 -9.88 -1.91 11.18
C GLY A 58 -9.20 -1.17 10.02
N LEU A 59 -7.96 -1.53 9.69
CA LEU A 59 -7.23 -0.86 8.62
C LEU A 59 -7.68 -1.28 7.21
N THR A 60 -8.21 -2.50 7.04
CA THR A 60 -8.61 -3.00 5.71
C THR A 60 -9.62 -2.09 5.00
N PRO A 61 -10.77 -1.71 5.61
CA PRO A 61 -11.72 -0.82 4.94
C PRO A 61 -11.15 0.57 4.68
N PHE A 62 -10.36 1.10 5.61
CA PHE A 62 -9.67 2.38 5.40
C PHE A 62 -8.74 2.34 4.20
N MET A 63 -7.92 1.28 4.08
CA MET A 63 -7.01 1.10 2.93
C MET A 63 -7.74 0.81 1.62
N LEU A 64 -8.91 0.16 1.67
CA LEU A 64 -9.76 -0.01 0.48
C LEU A 64 -10.32 1.33 0.01
N LEU A 65 -10.83 2.16 0.90
CA LEU A 65 -11.34 3.50 0.57
C LEU A 65 -10.21 4.39 0.02
N LEU A 66 -9.05 4.37 0.66
CA LEU A 66 -7.85 5.07 0.19
C LEU A 66 -7.45 4.58 -1.21
N GLY A 67 -7.50 3.26 -1.45
CA GLY A 67 -7.19 2.65 -2.74
C GLY A 67 -8.16 3.04 -3.84
N VAL A 68 -9.46 3.09 -3.55
CA VAL A 68 -10.48 3.56 -4.49
C VAL A 68 -10.27 5.04 -4.83
N GLY A 69 -10.02 5.89 -3.82
CA GLY A 69 -9.70 7.30 -4.04
C GLY A 69 -8.45 7.48 -4.91
N THR A 70 -7.37 6.78 -4.60
CA THR A 70 -6.13 6.82 -5.38
C THR A 70 -6.32 6.31 -6.81
N ALA A 71 -7.09 5.22 -6.99
CA ALA A 71 -7.41 4.69 -8.32
C ALA A 71 -8.22 5.69 -9.15
N LYS A 72 -9.17 6.41 -8.52
CA LYS A 72 -9.92 7.48 -9.17
C LYS A 72 -9.01 8.63 -9.59
N GLU A 73 -8.11 9.10 -8.71
CA GLU A 73 -7.12 10.14 -9.00
C GLU A 73 -6.24 9.73 -10.20
N LEU A 74 -5.70 8.50 -10.20
CA LEU A 74 -4.87 7.98 -11.29
C LEU A 74 -5.65 7.84 -12.60
N TYR A 75 -6.92 7.40 -12.53
CA TYR A 75 -7.78 7.30 -13.70
C TYR A 75 -8.08 8.68 -14.30
N GLN A 76 -8.40 9.67 -13.47
CA GLN A 76 -8.61 11.06 -13.88
C GLN A 76 -7.35 11.62 -14.54
N LEU A 77 -6.16 11.36 -13.97
CA LEU A 77 -4.89 11.78 -14.54
C LEU A 77 -4.59 11.16 -15.91
N ALA A 78 -5.03 9.92 -16.14
CA ALA A 78 -4.75 9.18 -17.36
C ALA A 78 -5.76 9.42 -18.49
N SER A 79 -7.04 9.62 -18.13
CA SER A 79 -8.14 9.65 -19.10
C SER A 79 -8.72 11.03 -19.37
N ASP A 80 -8.51 11.98 -18.46
CA ASP A 80 -9.12 13.31 -18.56
C ASP A 80 -8.11 14.35 -19.07
N SER A 81 -8.22 14.69 -20.34
CA SER A 81 -7.36 15.71 -21.00
C SER A 81 -7.57 17.14 -20.45
N ASP A 82 -8.67 17.35 -19.70
CA ASP A 82 -8.99 18.68 -19.12
C ASP A 82 -8.13 19.01 -17.92
N PHE A 83 -7.48 17.99 -17.31
CA PHE A 83 -6.48 18.20 -16.26
C PHE A 83 -5.15 18.67 -16.86
N LYS A 84 -4.92 19.98 -16.85
CA LYS A 84 -3.69 20.59 -17.37
C LYS A 84 -2.60 20.66 -16.30
N PRO A 85 -1.34 20.38 -16.67
CA PRO A 85 -0.22 20.45 -15.74
C PRO A 85 0.19 21.91 -15.49
N TYR A 86 0.45 22.23 -14.22
CA TYR A 86 0.99 23.52 -13.79
C TYR A 86 2.05 23.30 -12.71
N THR A 87 3.01 24.24 -12.63
CA THR A 87 3.91 24.34 -11.47
C THR A 87 3.37 25.43 -10.55
N ALA A 88 2.96 25.05 -9.37
CA ALA A 88 2.39 25.93 -8.38
C ALA A 88 3.44 26.30 -7.33
N GLN A 89 3.54 27.58 -6.99
CA GLN A 89 4.51 28.09 -6.01
C GLN A 89 3.81 28.26 -4.65
N VAL A 90 4.46 27.88 -3.56
CA VAL A 90 3.95 28.06 -2.21
C VAL A 90 4.05 29.53 -1.82
N VAL A 91 2.91 30.12 -1.45
CA VAL A 91 2.82 31.52 -1.01
C VAL A 91 2.80 31.61 0.51
N ARG A 92 2.06 30.73 1.15
CA ARG A 92 1.93 30.67 2.61
C ARG A 92 1.51 29.27 3.08
N TYR A 93 1.51 29.08 4.39
CA TYR A 93 0.98 27.89 5.04
C TYR A 93 -0.19 28.28 5.96
N GLU A 94 -1.24 27.47 5.94
CA GLU A 94 -2.41 27.58 6.83
C GLU A 94 -2.39 26.39 7.83
N ASP A 95 -3.16 26.48 8.91
CA ASP A 95 -3.28 25.43 9.94
C ASP A 95 -1.94 24.93 10.49
N ILE A 96 -1.01 25.85 10.74
CA ILE A 96 0.33 25.52 11.23
C ILE A 96 0.23 24.90 12.62
N HIS A 97 0.81 23.69 12.76
CA HIS A 97 0.93 22.97 14.02
C HIS A 97 2.30 22.31 14.13
N THR A 98 2.75 22.07 15.37
CA THR A 98 4.04 21.45 15.61
C THR A 98 3.87 19.96 15.81
N GLU A 99 4.51 19.16 14.97
CA GLU A 99 4.60 17.70 15.11
C GLU A 99 5.94 17.28 15.72
N ARG A 100 5.89 16.24 16.57
CA ARG A 100 7.05 15.67 17.20
C ARG A 100 7.51 14.41 16.46
N PHE A 101 8.65 14.49 15.81
CA PHE A 101 9.31 13.33 15.21
C PHE A 101 10.39 12.80 16.14
N SER A 102 10.34 11.49 16.43
CA SER A 102 11.38 10.80 17.20
C SER A 102 12.21 9.96 16.24
N ASP A 103 13.45 10.37 16.01
CA ASP A 103 14.37 9.62 15.17
C ASP A 103 15.30 8.76 16.06
N ARG A 104 15.38 7.47 15.73
CA ARG A 104 16.20 6.49 16.43
C ARG A 104 17.39 6.11 15.59
N ASN A 105 18.46 6.89 15.71
CA ASN A 105 19.75 6.58 15.08
C ASN A 105 20.65 5.83 16.07
N GLY A 106 20.64 4.49 16.02
CA GLY A 106 21.43 3.65 16.93
C GLY A 106 20.99 3.75 18.39
N SER A 107 21.90 4.13 19.31
CA SER A 107 21.64 4.29 20.74
C SER A 107 21.18 5.70 21.16
N ARG A 108 21.11 6.65 20.23
CA ARG A 108 20.67 8.03 20.52
C ARG A 108 19.24 8.24 20.03
N HIS A 109 18.38 8.69 20.95
CA HIS A 109 17.06 9.21 20.63
C HIS A 109 17.19 10.72 20.40
N THR A 110 17.01 11.17 19.16
CA THR A 110 16.88 12.59 18.86
C THR A 110 15.40 12.89 18.61
N THR A 111 14.87 13.85 19.36
CA THR A 111 13.53 14.37 19.15
C THR A 111 13.66 15.64 18.31
N ARG A 112 13.04 15.66 17.13
CA ARG A 112 12.92 16.84 16.27
C ARG A 112 11.48 17.31 16.31
N TYR A 113 11.30 18.61 16.54
CA TYR A 113 10.00 19.27 16.38
C TYR A 113 9.97 19.91 14.99
N VAL A 114 8.93 19.62 14.23
CA VAL A 114 8.76 20.12 12.87
C VAL A 114 7.42 20.84 12.80
N GLU A 115 7.43 22.05 12.26
CA GLU A 115 6.20 22.78 11.97
C GLU A 115 5.61 22.26 10.67
N MET A 116 4.37 21.78 10.74
CA MET A 116 3.58 21.28 9.63
C MET A 116 2.45 22.26 9.37
N GLY A 117 2.12 22.46 8.09
CA GLY A 117 0.99 23.33 7.72
C GLY A 117 0.46 22.96 6.33
N THR A 118 -0.76 23.37 6.05
CA THR A 118 -1.38 23.20 4.73
C THR A 118 -0.80 24.22 3.75
N PRO A 119 -0.06 23.80 2.69
CA PRO A 119 0.51 24.73 1.73
C PRO A 119 -0.60 25.39 0.92
N VAL A 120 -0.55 26.70 0.83
CA VAL A 120 -1.38 27.49 -0.10
C VAL A 120 -0.47 27.87 -1.26
N VAL A 121 -0.87 27.47 -2.45
CA VAL A 121 -0.06 27.66 -3.67
C VAL A 121 -0.73 28.60 -4.65
N THR A 122 0.09 29.32 -5.43
CA THR A 122 -0.35 30.12 -6.54
C THR A 122 0.17 29.57 -7.86
N PHE A 123 -0.65 29.65 -8.89
CA PHE A 123 -0.31 29.26 -10.26
C PHE A 123 -1.15 30.05 -11.28
N THR A 124 -0.59 30.22 -12.47
CA THR A 124 -1.26 30.97 -13.55
C THR A 124 -1.85 29.98 -14.55
N ILE A 125 -3.16 30.05 -14.78
CA ILE A 125 -3.86 29.25 -15.79
C ILE A 125 -3.68 29.86 -17.19
N GLU A 126 -4.02 29.08 -18.24
CA GLU A 126 -3.84 29.48 -19.65
C GLU A 126 -4.54 30.80 -20.01
N SER A 127 -5.61 31.18 -19.30
CA SER A 127 -6.28 32.46 -19.48
C SER A 127 -5.49 33.68 -18.94
N GLY A 128 -4.29 33.47 -18.37
CA GLY A 128 -3.48 34.48 -17.71
C GLY A 128 -3.96 34.86 -16.30
N ARG A 129 -5.01 34.20 -15.79
CA ARG A 129 -5.51 34.43 -14.44
C ARG A 129 -4.66 33.66 -13.43
N GLU A 130 -4.22 34.34 -12.39
CA GLU A 130 -3.56 33.77 -11.23
C GLU A 130 -4.61 33.22 -10.26
N LEU A 131 -4.43 31.98 -9.80
CA LEU A 131 -5.29 31.31 -8.85
C LEU A 131 -4.48 30.94 -7.61
N GLU A 132 -5.11 31.11 -6.47
CA GLU A 132 -4.56 30.72 -5.17
C GLU A 132 -5.45 29.62 -4.57
N ARG A 133 -4.81 28.48 -4.18
CA ARG A 133 -5.53 27.30 -3.65
C ARG A 133 -4.73 26.61 -2.57
N ALA A 134 -5.42 26.14 -1.54
CA ALA A 134 -4.83 25.24 -0.53
C ALA A 134 -4.72 23.83 -1.08
N LEU A 135 -3.57 23.17 -0.83
CA LEU A 135 -3.36 21.78 -1.20
C LEU A 135 -4.00 20.84 -0.18
N PRO A 136 -4.45 19.62 -0.58
CA PRO A 136 -5.19 18.70 0.31
C PRO A 136 -4.32 17.89 1.24
N PHE A 137 -3.17 18.41 1.69
CA PHE A 137 -2.26 17.75 2.62
C PHE A 137 -1.44 18.76 3.43
N ALA A 138 -0.94 18.32 4.59
CA ALA A 138 0.02 19.09 5.37
C ALA A 138 1.45 18.78 4.94
N ALA A 139 2.31 19.80 4.87
CA ALA A 139 3.73 19.71 4.56
C ALA A 139 4.57 20.44 5.61
N GLU A 140 5.87 20.17 5.63
CA GLU A 140 6.81 20.89 6.50
C GLU A 140 6.88 22.37 6.08
N VAL A 141 6.68 23.27 7.01
CA VAL A 141 6.83 24.71 6.78
C VAL A 141 8.26 24.99 6.37
N ASN A 142 8.46 25.74 5.29
CA ASN A 142 9.74 25.96 4.64
C ASN A 142 10.38 24.71 3.98
N GLY A 143 9.60 23.67 3.70
CA GLY A 143 10.02 22.49 2.94
C GLY A 143 10.14 22.80 1.44
N GLU A 144 9.23 22.24 0.65
CA GLU A 144 9.19 22.48 -0.80
C GLU A 144 8.60 23.85 -1.14
N SER A 145 9.25 24.58 -2.02
CA SER A 145 8.80 25.91 -2.49
C SER A 145 7.82 25.84 -3.66
N SER A 146 7.72 24.67 -4.32
CA SER A 146 6.85 24.48 -5.49
C SER A 146 6.36 23.04 -5.58
N TYR A 147 5.14 22.87 -6.10
CA TYR A 147 4.53 21.57 -6.36
C TYR A 147 4.09 21.45 -7.81
N ASN A 148 4.23 20.24 -8.38
CA ASN A 148 3.64 19.92 -9.66
C ASN A 148 2.18 19.49 -9.43
N ILE A 149 1.27 20.24 -10.02
CA ILE A 149 -0.17 20.01 -9.89
C ILE A 149 -0.80 19.79 -11.26
N ARG A 150 -1.91 19.10 -11.29
CA ARG A 150 -2.86 19.15 -12.41
C ARG A 150 -4.15 19.79 -11.94
N TYR A 151 -4.61 20.78 -12.69
CA TYR A 151 -5.79 21.54 -12.37
C TYR A 151 -6.83 21.43 -13.47
N LYS A 152 -8.08 21.24 -13.08
CA LYS A 152 -9.25 21.20 -13.95
C LYS A 152 -10.13 22.42 -13.68
N ALA A 153 -10.17 23.32 -14.63
CA ALA A 153 -10.89 24.60 -14.47
C ALA A 153 -12.42 24.44 -14.37
N SER A 154 -12.99 23.37 -14.97
CA SER A 154 -14.44 23.13 -14.97
C SER A 154 -15.01 22.71 -13.61
N THR A 155 -14.23 22.00 -12.80
CA THR A 155 -14.63 21.48 -11.48
C THR A 155 -13.88 22.11 -10.32
N ASP A 156 -12.90 23.00 -10.61
CA ASP A 156 -11.99 23.59 -9.60
C ASP A 156 -11.22 22.54 -8.79
N GLU A 157 -10.92 21.37 -9.43
CA GLU A 157 -10.21 20.26 -8.78
C GLU A 157 -8.72 20.36 -9.02
N ILE A 158 -7.92 20.09 -7.96
CA ILE A 158 -6.46 20.01 -7.99
C ILE A 158 -6.03 18.61 -7.63
N ILE A 159 -5.13 18.03 -8.44
CA ILE A 159 -4.45 16.78 -8.15
C ILE A 159 -2.95 17.04 -8.11
N VAL A 160 -2.31 16.75 -6.97
CA VAL A 160 -0.86 16.88 -6.82
C VAL A 160 -0.20 15.64 -7.42
N THR A 161 0.71 15.86 -8.39
CA THR A 161 1.33 14.76 -9.17
C THR A 161 2.73 14.41 -8.69
N ASP A 162 3.10 14.79 -7.49
CA ASP A 162 4.41 14.51 -6.90
C ASP A 162 4.58 13.05 -6.44
N VAL A 163 5.77 12.74 -5.95
CA VAL A 163 6.16 11.41 -5.43
C VAL A 163 5.14 10.84 -4.45
N PHE A 164 4.37 11.70 -3.77
CA PHE A 164 3.37 11.32 -2.78
C PHE A 164 2.28 10.39 -3.33
N ILE A 165 1.76 10.63 -4.56
CA ILE A 165 0.74 9.74 -5.16
C ILE A 165 1.29 8.34 -5.43
N VAL A 166 2.58 8.26 -5.82
CA VAL A 166 3.27 7.00 -6.08
C VAL A 166 3.46 6.22 -4.78
N VAL A 167 3.96 6.87 -3.73
CA VAL A 167 4.16 6.26 -2.41
C VAL A 167 2.85 5.80 -1.80
N LYS A 168 1.79 6.62 -1.89
CA LYS A 168 0.42 6.27 -1.46
C LYS A 168 -0.09 5.02 -2.18
N THR A 169 0.06 4.96 -3.50
CA THR A 169 -0.37 3.82 -4.32
C THR A 169 0.38 2.54 -3.93
N ILE A 170 1.70 2.63 -3.80
CA ILE A 170 2.55 1.50 -3.41
C ILE A 170 2.16 1.00 -2.01
N GLY A 171 1.97 1.91 -1.06
CA GLY A 171 1.56 1.58 0.31
C GLY A 171 0.23 0.82 0.37
N VAL A 172 -0.77 1.29 -0.38
CA VAL A 172 -2.09 0.63 -0.49
C VAL A 172 -1.94 -0.78 -1.08
N ILE A 173 -1.19 -0.94 -2.17
CA ILE A 173 -1.00 -2.25 -2.82
C ILE A 173 -0.31 -3.23 -1.87
N ILE A 174 0.79 -2.82 -1.21
CA ILE A 174 1.50 -3.67 -0.25
C ILE A 174 0.57 -4.09 0.88
N PHE A 175 -0.18 -3.14 1.46
CA PHE A 175 -1.11 -3.45 2.53
C PHE A 175 -2.18 -4.45 2.10
N LEU A 176 -2.81 -4.26 0.94
CA LEU A 176 -3.85 -5.16 0.43
C LEU A 176 -3.31 -6.57 0.18
N VAL A 177 -2.09 -6.70 -0.34
CA VAL A 177 -1.42 -8.01 -0.51
C VAL A 177 -1.23 -8.68 0.84
N ILE A 178 -0.72 -7.97 1.85
CA ILE A 178 -0.55 -8.50 3.20
C ILE A 178 -1.90 -8.91 3.81
N ALA A 179 -2.93 -8.08 3.67
CA ALA A 179 -4.27 -8.35 4.19
C ALA A 179 -4.88 -9.62 3.57
N VAL A 180 -4.79 -9.80 2.24
CA VAL A 180 -5.28 -11.01 1.57
C VAL A 180 -4.59 -12.26 2.11
N PHE A 181 -3.26 -12.25 2.26
CA PHE A 181 -2.55 -13.38 2.84
C PHE A 181 -2.93 -13.63 4.29
N ALA A 182 -3.08 -12.58 5.10
CA ALA A 182 -3.48 -12.72 6.50
C ALA A 182 -4.89 -13.32 6.64
N TYR A 183 -5.87 -12.83 5.88
CA TYR A 183 -7.22 -13.39 5.86
C TYR A 183 -7.24 -14.83 5.35
N TRP A 184 -6.46 -15.14 4.32
CA TRP A 184 -6.34 -16.53 3.84
C TRP A 184 -5.75 -17.44 4.90
N GLY A 185 -4.74 -16.98 5.65
CA GLY A 185 -4.16 -17.68 6.79
C GLY A 185 -5.18 -17.96 7.90
N ILE A 186 -5.93 -16.93 8.29
CA ILE A 186 -7.00 -17.05 9.30
C ILE A 186 -8.06 -18.05 8.82
N TYR A 187 -8.53 -17.92 7.59
CA TYR A 187 -9.53 -18.83 7.01
C TYR A 187 -9.02 -20.28 6.96
N GLY A 188 -7.80 -20.50 6.47
CA GLY A 188 -7.18 -21.83 6.42
C GLY A 188 -7.03 -22.45 7.81
N TYR A 189 -6.61 -21.66 8.81
CA TYR A 189 -6.52 -22.09 10.18
C TYR A 189 -7.89 -22.48 10.75
N LEU A 190 -8.93 -21.67 10.53
CA LEU A 190 -10.29 -21.92 11.06
C LEU A 190 -10.96 -23.12 10.40
N THR A 191 -10.71 -23.38 9.11
CA THR A 191 -11.35 -24.47 8.34
C THR A 191 -10.57 -25.80 8.34
N ASP A 192 -9.47 -25.91 9.10
CA ASP A 192 -8.57 -27.10 9.11
C ASP A 192 -8.05 -27.49 7.71
N LYS A 193 -8.00 -26.56 6.77
CA LYS A 193 -7.39 -26.83 5.48
C LYS A 193 -5.89 -27.08 5.65
N PRO A 194 -5.30 -28.02 4.90
CA PRO A 194 -3.88 -28.30 5.01
C PRO A 194 -3.06 -27.08 4.60
N MET A 195 -2.45 -26.44 5.58
CA MET A 195 -1.60 -25.26 5.38
C MET A 195 -0.11 -25.60 5.15
N LYS A 196 0.15 -26.85 4.74
CA LYS A 196 1.53 -27.40 4.64
C LYS A 196 2.49 -26.49 3.85
N ASN A 197 1.98 -25.75 2.89
CA ASN A 197 2.77 -24.85 2.05
C ASN A 197 2.47 -23.37 2.26
N TYR A 198 1.63 -23.02 3.26
CA TYR A 198 1.20 -21.64 3.48
C TYR A 198 2.38 -20.69 3.72
N GLY A 199 3.31 -21.07 4.60
CA GLY A 199 4.51 -20.29 4.87
C GLY A 199 5.34 -20.03 3.61
N ASN A 200 5.49 -21.04 2.75
CA ASN A 200 6.18 -20.91 1.47
C ASN A 200 5.42 -19.99 0.49
N TYR A 201 4.09 -20.07 0.44
CA TYR A 201 3.27 -19.18 -0.39
C TYR A 201 3.28 -17.75 0.14
N LEU A 202 3.21 -17.59 1.46
CA LEU A 202 3.30 -16.28 2.13
C LEU A 202 4.68 -15.65 1.85
N ALA A 203 5.78 -16.38 2.11
CA ALA A 203 7.13 -15.89 1.89
C ALA A 203 7.36 -15.55 0.41
N LYS A 204 6.94 -16.41 -0.51
CA LYS A 204 7.03 -16.12 -1.95
C LYS A 204 6.16 -14.97 -2.37
N GLY A 205 4.90 -14.90 -1.90
CA GLY A 205 3.97 -13.83 -2.22
C GLY A 205 4.45 -12.48 -1.72
N LEU A 206 4.95 -12.40 -0.49
CA LEU A 206 5.56 -11.19 0.06
C LEU A 206 6.82 -10.79 -0.70
N LEU A 207 7.75 -11.75 -0.91
CA LEU A 207 8.99 -11.47 -1.63
C LEU A 207 8.72 -10.98 -3.05
N TYR A 208 7.89 -11.71 -3.81
CA TYR A 208 7.56 -11.32 -5.18
C TYR A 208 6.68 -10.08 -5.24
N GLY A 209 5.72 -9.92 -4.32
CA GLY A 209 4.86 -8.75 -4.24
C GLY A 209 5.67 -7.49 -3.96
N VAL A 210 6.50 -7.50 -2.93
CA VAL A 210 7.37 -6.36 -2.56
C VAL A 210 8.37 -6.08 -3.68
N PHE A 211 9.05 -7.12 -4.20
CA PHE A 211 10.02 -6.96 -5.29
C PHE A 211 9.37 -6.39 -6.55
N LEU A 212 8.20 -6.93 -6.96
CA LEU A 212 7.48 -6.46 -8.13
C LEU A 212 7.04 -5.00 -7.96
N THR A 213 6.50 -4.65 -6.79
CA THR A 213 6.03 -3.27 -6.51
C THR A 213 7.19 -2.28 -6.50
N MET A 214 8.31 -2.64 -5.85
CA MET A 214 9.52 -1.80 -5.87
C MET A 214 10.06 -1.63 -7.30
N THR A 215 10.11 -2.70 -8.08
CA THR A 215 10.62 -2.66 -9.46
C THR A 215 9.71 -1.85 -10.37
N MET A 216 8.38 -1.97 -10.23
CA MET A 216 7.42 -1.16 -10.97
C MET A 216 7.50 0.32 -10.57
N GLY A 217 7.63 0.62 -9.28
CA GLY A 217 7.80 1.98 -8.79
C GLY A 217 9.08 2.64 -9.31
N LEU A 218 10.19 1.90 -9.30
CA LEU A 218 11.46 2.36 -9.83
C LEU A 218 11.40 2.58 -11.36
N CYS A 219 10.76 1.67 -12.09
CA CYS A 219 10.54 1.81 -13.52
C CYS A 219 9.69 3.06 -13.85
N ALA A 220 8.57 3.25 -13.14
CA ALA A 220 7.73 4.43 -13.30
C ALA A 220 8.47 5.72 -12.96
N GLY A 221 9.26 5.73 -11.87
CA GLY A 221 10.08 6.87 -11.48
C GLY A 221 11.16 7.24 -12.51
N LEU A 222 11.81 6.25 -13.10
CA LEU A 222 12.80 6.47 -14.17
C LEU A 222 12.17 7.05 -15.43
N ILE A 223 11.02 6.52 -15.85
CA ILE A 223 10.28 7.04 -17.02
C ILE A 223 9.78 8.45 -16.74
N TYR A 224 9.17 8.67 -15.57
CA TYR A 224 8.69 9.99 -15.18
C TYR A 224 9.82 11.02 -15.13
N GLY A 225 10.94 10.69 -14.47
CA GLY A 225 12.10 11.57 -14.39
C GLY A 225 12.72 11.89 -15.77
N ALA A 226 12.73 10.90 -16.68
CA ALA A 226 13.25 11.10 -18.03
C ALA A 226 12.35 12.00 -18.90
N LEU A 227 11.01 11.97 -18.67
CA LEU A 227 10.06 12.70 -19.51
C LEU A 227 9.70 14.09 -18.97
N THR A 228 9.83 14.32 -17.65
CA THR A 228 9.34 15.55 -17.01
C THR A 228 10.45 16.51 -16.58
N LYS A 229 11.70 16.05 -16.48
CA LYS A 229 12.84 16.91 -16.13
C LYS A 229 13.64 17.22 -17.37
N ASP A 230 14.12 18.47 -17.47
CA ASP A 230 15.04 18.94 -18.53
C ASP A 230 16.43 18.32 -18.32
N LEU A 231 16.51 16.99 -18.48
CA LEU A 231 17.76 16.25 -18.38
C LEU A 231 18.47 16.22 -19.74
N PRO A 232 19.81 16.21 -19.77
CA PRO A 232 20.57 15.97 -21.00
C PRO A 232 20.09 14.68 -21.69
N LEU A 233 20.00 14.69 -23.02
CA LEU A 233 19.49 13.58 -23.85
C LEU A 233 20.13 12.22 -23.52
N TRP A 234 21.44 12.22 -23.22
CA TRP A 234 22.13 10.97 -22.85
C TRP A 234 21.67 10.39 -21.51
N ILE A 235 21.30 11.24 -20.52
CA ILE A 235 20.74 10.78 -19.23
C ILE A 235 19.33 10.23 -19.44
N GLN A 236 18.50 10.89 -20.25
CA GLN A 236 17.17 10.40 -20.61
C GLN A 236 17.25 9.03 -21.27
N ALA A 237 18.18 8.84 -22.23
CA ALA A 237 18.40 7.56 -22.89
C ALA A 237 18.80 6.45 -21.91
N ILE A 238 19.68 6.74 -20.94
CA ILE A 238 20.08 5.81 -19.90
C ILE A 238 18.87 5.42 -19.02
N CYS A 239 18.08 6.38 -18.56
CA CYS A 239 16.90 6.13 -17.74
C CYS A 239 15.87 5.24 -18.46
N ILE A 240 15.61 5.50 -19.74
CA ILE A 240 14.71 4.70 -20.57
C ILE A 240 15.26 3.28 -20.77
N PHE A 241 16.58 3.13 -21.02
CA PHE A 241 17.21 1.82 -21.16
C PHE A 241 17.10 0.98 -19.89
N PHE A 242 17.34 1.58 -18.71
CA PHE A 242 17.16 0.90 -17.43
C PHE A 242 15.69 0.53 -17.18
N ALA A 243 14.73 1.42 -17.47
CA ALA A 243 13.31 1.15 -17.34
C ALA A 243 12.90 -0.05 -18.22
N LEU A 244 13.32 -0.10 -19.49
CA LEU A 244 13.05 -1.23 -20.39
C LEU A 244 13.66 -2.54 -19.87
N SER A 245 14.89 -2.49 -19.34
CA SER A 245 15.56 -3.64 -18.75
C SER A 245 14.77 -4.20 -17.55
N LEU A 246 14.23 -3.32 -16.69
CA LEU A 246 13.39 -3.71 -15.56
C LEU A 246 12.07 -4.33 -16.02
N VAL A 247 11.44 -3.80 -17.07
CA VAL A 247 10.22 -4.41 -17.67
C VAL A 247 10.50 -5.83 -18.15
N ILE A 248 11.62 -6.07 -18.81
CA ILE A 248 12.02 -7.43 -19.27
C ILE A 248 12.18 -8.38 -18.07
N VAL A 249 12.78 -7.92 -16.97
CA VAL A 249 12.92 -8.71 -15.74
C VAL A 249 11.56 -9.06 -15.15
N ILE A 250 10.63 -8.09 -15.06
CA ILE A 250 9.26 -8.29 -14.58
C ILE A 250 8.54 -9.35 -15.43
N VAL A 251 8.60 -9.22 -16.76
CA VAL A 251 7.97 -10.17 -17.69
C VAL A 251 8.57 -11.58 -17.53
N ARG A 252 9.89 -11.70 -17.40
CA ARG A 252 10.55 -12.99 -17.15
C ARG A 252 10.13 -13.65 -15.85
N ILE A 253 10.05 -12.88 -14.75
CA ILE A 253 9.58 -13.39 -13.46
C ILE A 253 8.14 -13.90 -13.61
N PHE A 254 7.28 -13.12 -14.24
CA PHE A 254 5.88 -13.47 -14.46
C PHE A 254 5.74 -14.76 -15.28
N LEU A 255 6.45 -14.87 -16.40
CA LEU A 255 6.46 -16.07 -17.25
C LEU A 255 7.01 -17.30 -16.51
N THR A 256 8.02 -17.14 -15.66
CA THR A 256 8.59 -18.23 -14.86
C THR A 256 7.59 -18.73 -13.81
N MET A 257 6.85 -17.82 -13.17
CA MET A 257 5.79 -18.17 -12.22
C MET A 257 4.64 -18.97 -12.89
N PHE A 258 4.23 -18.57 -14.09
CA PHE A 258 3.20 -19.31 -14.85
C PHE A 258 3.69 -20.68 -15.33
N ARG A 259 4.92 -20.76 -15.83
CA ARG A 259 5.50 -22.05 -16.31
C ARG A 259 5.69 -23.06 -15.19
N SER A 260 6.00 -22.65 -13.98
CA SER A 260 6.16 -23.58 -12.85
C SER A 260 4.86 -24.29 -12.47
N LYS A 261 3.71 -23.61 -12.60
CA LYS A 261 2.38 -24.21 -12.34
C LYS A 261 1.98 -25.29 -13.36
N VAL A 262 2.45 -25.21 -14.59
CA VAL A 262 2.08 -26.15 -15.67
C VAL A 262 2.92 -27.46 -15.62
N ARG A 263 4.12 -27.41 -15.04
CA ARG A 263 5.03 -28.59 -15.01
C ARG A 263 4.79 -29.59 -13.86
N ASP A 264 4.17 -29.16 -12.77
CA ASP A 264 4.01 -30.03 -11.58
C ASP A 264 3.01 -31.19 -11.74
N PRO A 265 1.88 -31.10 -12.47
CA PRO A 265 0.95 -32.23 -12.58
C PRO A 265 1.52 -33.43 -13.36
N LEU A 266 2.45 -33.20 -14.29
CA LEU A 266 3.06 -34.29 -15.08
C LEU A 266 4.12 -35.05 -14.33
N LYS A 267 4.85 -34.42 -13.40
CA LYS A 267 5.86 -35.10 -12.54
C LYS A 267 5.19 -35.95 -11.45
N GLN A 268 4.02 -35.57 -10.98
CA GLN A 268 3.29 -36.34 -9.97
C GLN A 268 2.69 -37.63 -10.56
N LYS A 269 2.19 -37.59 -11.79
CA LYS A 269 1.68 -38.80 -12.47
C LYS A 269 2.81 -39.84 -12.68
N ARG A 270 4.05 -39.46 -13.02
CA ARG A 270 5.16 -40.40 -13.20
C ARG A 270 5.60 -41.07 -11.90
N LYS A 271 5.55 -40.39 -10.74
CA LYS A 271 5.93 -40.99 -9.44
C LYS A 271 4.93 -42.01 -8.91
N THR A 272 3.66 -41.89 -9.24
CA THR A 272 2.61 -42.83 -8.84
C THR A 272 2.60 -44.09 -9.69
N THR A 273 3.04 -44.04 -10.93
CA THR A 273 3.10 -45.19 -11.82
C THR A 273 4.28 -46.13 -11.45
N TYR A 274 5.42 -45.59 -10.97
CA TYR A 274 6.57 -46.38 -10.52
C TYR A 274 6.39 -47.07 -9.16
N ARG A 275 5.38 -46.69 -8.37
CA ARG A 275 5.14 -47.27 -7.03
C ARG A 275 4.10 -48.40 -7.01
N LYS A 276 3.51 -48.76 -8.14
CA LYS A 276 2.55 -49.86 -8.29
C LYS A 276 3.11 -51.12 -8.94
N GLY A 277 4.41 -51.22 -9.06
CA GLY A 277 5.10 -52.34 -9.73
C GLY A 277 6.08 -53.09 -8.83
N TYR A 278 5.76 -53.28 -7.53
CA TYR A 278 6.40 -54.29 -6.66
C TYR A 278 5.37 -54.81 -5.66
#